data_04cf30fdc985f3fc09b998ee316a2530
#
_entry.id   04cf30fdc985f3fc09b998ee316a2530
#
_cell.length_a   1.000
_cell.length_b   1.000
_cell.length_c   1.000
_cell.angle_alpha   90.00
_cell.angle_beta   90.00
_cell.angle_gamma   90.00
#
_symmetry.space_group_name_H-M   'P 1'
#
loop_
_entity.id
_entity.type
_entity.pdbx_description
1 polymer ?
#
loop_
_entity_poly.entity_id
_entity_poly.type
_entity_poly.pdbx_seq_one_letter_code
_entity_poly.pdbx_strand_id
1 'polypeptide(L)'
;MPRQVRRVVSEGPGAYPRGIGEKRHPVVTGLFVTQSFLPPLPPYPTSRLRRNRRDAWSRKLVAENSLSAGDLIWPVFVHDEAKRAPVETMPGAYRLSIPALVDAAGEAAALGIPTIAVFPATDPALKDSDGSEAVNPDNLICRAVSALKKAVPEMGVLCDVALDPFTSHGHDGVIRDGYVANDETVAILQRQAIVQAEAGCDIIAPSDMMDGRVGAVRRALDEAGFDRVRIMSYAAKYASCFFAPFRDAIGSASSLGSADKRTYQMDPANGDEAIREIALDIAEGADMVMVKPGLPYLDVVRRVKDAFRMPTFAYQVSGEYSMIRAAAERGWLDGERAMMESLLCFKRAGADGVLTYFAVEAAKRLKSG
;
A
#
# COMPACT_ATOMS: atom_id res chain seq x y z
N MET A 1 7.16 -29.47 -48.51
CA MET A 1 7.60 -30.75 -47.89
C MET A 1 7.93 -30.43 -46.42
N PRO A 2 7.18 -30.91 -45.42
CA PRO A 2 7.47 -30.66 -44.03
C PRO A 2 8.35 -31.80 -43.48
N ARG A 3 9.38 -31.44 -42.71
CA ARG A 3 10.24 -32.40 -41.98
C ARG A 3 9.56 -32.84 -40.69
N GLN A 4 9.35 -34.14 -40.56
CA GLN A 4 8.94 -34.82 -39.33
C GLN A 4 10.08 -34.82 -38.32
N VAL A 5 9.79 -34.47 -37.08
CA VAL A 5 10.65 -34.68 -35.90
C VAL A 5 10.18 -35.91 -35.18
N ARG A 6 11.04 -36.92 -35.07
CA ARG A 6 10.82 -38.19 -34.37
C ARG A 6 10.81 -37.97 -32.84
N ARG A 7 9.83 -38.59 -32.15
CA ARG A 7 9.84 -38.83 -30.71
C ARG A 7 10.90 -39.87 -30.37
N VAL A 8 11.67 -39.59 -29.33
CA VAL A 8 12.45 -40.63 -28.63
C VAL A 8 11.75 -40.86 -27.29
N VAL A 9 11.30 -42.09 -27.08
CA VAL A 9 10.76 -42.61 -25.82
C VAL A 9 11.93 -43.36 -25.15
N SER A 10 12.25 -43.07 -23.90
CA SER A 10 13.08 -43.90 -23.06
C SER A 10 12.29 -44.38 -21.84
N GLU A 11 12.18 -45.70 -21.74
CA GLU A 11 11.52 -46.42 -20.63
C GLU A 11 12.47 -46.60 -19.43
N GLY A 12 11.90 -46.48 -18.23
CA GLY A 12 11.92 -47.26 -17.01
C GLY A 12 13.19 -47.32 -16.17
N PRO A 13 13.23 -47.93 -14.98
CA PRO A 13 12.13 -48.45 -14.15
C PRO A 13 12.23 -48.05 -12.64
N GLY A 14 11.22 -48.27 -11.85
CA GLY A 14 11.33 -48.26 -10.39
C GLY A 14 9.98 -48.16 -9.66
N ALA A 15 9.43 -49.28 -9.24
CA ALA A 15 8.22 -49.38 -8.48
C ALA A 15 8.39 -48.90 -7.04
N TYR A 16 7.45 -48.09 -6.54
CA TYR A 16 7.19 -47.83 -5.12
C TYR A 16 5.74 -48.22 -4.73
N PRO A 17 5.51 -48.65 -3.49
CA PRO A 17 4.31 -49.37 -3.10
C PRO A 17 3.11 -48.40 -2.86
N ARG A 18 1.92 -48.96 -3.08
CA ARG A 18 0.60 -48.34 -2.90
C ARG A 18 0.29 -48.08 -1.43
N GLY A 19 -0.31 -46.93 -1.15
CA GLY A 19 -1.09 -46.72 0.06
C GLY A 19 -1.29 -45.24 0.41
N ILE A 20 -2.55 -44.87 0.35
CA ILE A 20 -3.23 -43.68 0.89
C ILE A 20 -3.77 -42.80 -0.24
N GLY A 21 -5.11 -42.72 -0.31
CA GLY A 21 -5.83 -42.00 -1.35
C GLY A 21 -5.66 -40.49 -1.26
N GLU A 22 -4.89 -39.92 -2.17
CA GLU A 22 -4.87 -38.49 -2.42
C GLU A 22 -6.08 -38.08 -3.25
N LYS A 23 -6.93 -37.25 -2.65
CA LYS A 23 -7.91 -36.48 -3.42
C LYS A 23 -7.13 -35.52 -4.33
N ARG A 24 -7.04 -35.83 -5.61
CA ARG A 24 -6.48 -34.95 -6.62
C ARG A 24 -7.38 -33.71 -6.73
N HIS A 25 -6.91 -32.57 -6.25
CA HIS A 25 -7.48 -31.28 -6.64
C HIS A 25 -7.17 -31.07 -8.14
N PRO A 26 -8.14 -30.61 -8.94
CA PRO A 26 -7.87 -30.31 -10.33
C PRO A 26 -6.86 -29.14 -10.41
N VAL A 27 -5.71 -29.41 -11.01
CA VAL A 27 -4.79 -28.36 -11.44
C VAL A 27 -5.52 -27.53 -12.49
N VAL A 28 -5.90 -26.33 -12.16
CA VAL A 28 -6.46 -25.37 -13.12
C VAL A 28 -5.30 -24.91 -14.00
N THR A 29 -5.01 -25.65 -15.06
CA THR A 29 -4.16 -25.22 -16.15
C THR A 29 -4.99 -24.37 -17.10
N GLY A 30 -4.87 -23.07 -17.01
CA GLY A 30 -5.52 -22.14 -17.93
C GLY A 30 -5.29 -20.68 -17.58
N LEU A 31 -4.06 -20.20 -17.73
CA LEU A 31 -3.85 -18.77 -17.93
C LEU A 31 -4.44 -18.42 -19.31
N PHE A 32 -5.71 -18.03 -19.33
CA PHE A 32 -6.26 -17.35 -20.48
C PHE A 32 -5.65 -15.95 -20.55
N VAL A 33 -4.56 -15.80 -21.28
CA VAL A 33 -4.19 -14.50 -21.83
C VAL A 33 -5.29 -14.17 -22.85
N THR A 34 -6.28 -13.39 -22.43
CA THR A 34 -7.22 -12.81 -23.37
C THR A 34 -6.46 -11.80 -24.21
N GLN A 35 -5.94 -12.24 -25.37
CA GLN A 35 -5.61 -11.31 -26.44
C GLN A 35 -6.91 -10.58 -26.77
N SER A 36 -7.01 -9.32 -26.38
CA SER A 36 -8.10 -8.45 -26.84
C SER A 36 -7.88 -8.22 -28.33
N PHE A 37 -8.54 -9.02 -29.16
CA PHE A 37 -8.65 -8.74 -30.60
C PHE A 37 -9.52 -7.49 -30.74
N LEU A 38 -8.88 -6.33 -30.83
CA LEU A 38 -9.58 -5.14 -31.29
C LEU A 38 -9.90 -5.37 -32.80
N PRO A 39 -11.17 -5.28 -33.20
CA PRO A 39 -11.52 -5.36 -34.62
C PRO A 39 -10.78 -4.25 -35.37
N PRO A 40 -10.38 -4.47 -36.63
CA PRO A 40 -9.72 -3.44 -37.42
C PRO A 40 -10.61 -2.22 -37.49
N LEU A 41 -10.13 -1.09 -36.96
CA LEU A 41 -10.88 0.18 -37.06
C LEU A 41 -10.82 0.70 -38.48
N PRO A 42 -11.94 1.21 -39.03
CA PRO A 42 -11.94 1.85 -40.35
C PRO A 42 -10.90 2.99 -40.37
N PRO A 43 -10.15 3.16 -41.47
CA PRO A 43 -9.15 4.21 -41.54
C PRO A 43 -9.78 5.61 -41.62
N TYR A 44 -8.95 6.66 -41.49
CA TYR A 44 -9.32 8.02 -41.84
C TYR A 44 -9.83 8.08 -43.31
N PRO A 45 -10.89 8.86 -43.64
CA PRO A 45 -11.61 9.83 -42.79
C PRO A 45 -12.78 9.25 -41.99
N THR A 46 -13.10 7.96 -42.10
CA THR A 46 -14.24 7.32 -41.43
C THR A 46 -14.05 7.34 -39.93
N SER A 47 -12.89 6.91 -39.44
CA SER A 47 -12.51 7.01 -38.01
C SER A 47 -11.87 8.36 -37.72
N ARG A 48 -12.46 9.09 -36.77
CA ARG A 48 -11.96 10.37 -36.26
C ARG A 48 -12.10 10.43 -34.76
N LEU A 49 -11.08 9.98 -34.03
CA LEU A 49 -11.09 9.94 -32.57
C LEU A 49 -11.27 11.33 -31.94
N ARG A 50 -10.93 12.40 -32.65
CA ARG A 50 -11.15 13.79 -32.19
C ARG A 50 -12.61 14.18 -32.02
N ARG A 51 -13.56 13.43 -32.59
CA ARG A 51 -15.01 13.72 -32.43
C ARG A 51 -15.39 13.70 -30.95
N ASN A 52 -14.94 12.68 -30.20
CA ASN A 52 -15.23 12.52 -28.77
C ASN A 52 -14.46 13.52 -27.89
N ARG A 53 -13.40 14.15 -28.42
CA ARG A 53 -12.58 15.13 -27.66
C ARG A 53 -13.06 16.58 -27.83
N ARG A 54 -13.90 16.86 -28.81
CA ARG A 54 -14.27 18.22 -29.20
C ARG A 54 -14.99 18.97 -28.08
N ASP A 55 -16.02 18.39 -27.52
CA ASP A 55 -16.95 19.06 -26.61
C ASP A 55 -16.78 18.54 -25.18
N ALA A 56 -16.99 19.38 -24.18
CA ALA A 56 -16.82 19.02 -22.77
C ALA A 56 -17.76 17.89 -22.34
N TRP A 57 -19.04 17.96 -22.74
CA TRP A 57 -20.02 16.90 -22.46
C TRP A 57 -19.63 15.56 -23.09
N SER A 58 -19.09 15.58 -24.31
CA SER A 58 -18.64 14.38 -25.01
C SER A 58 -17.44 13.75 -24.29
N ARG A 59 -16.44 14.56 -23.89
CA ARG A 59 -15.31 14.07 -23.10
C ARG A 59 -15.75 13.45 -21.78
N LYS A 60 -16.74 14.07 -21.10
CA LYS A 60 -17.31 13.54 -19.85
C LYS A 60 -18.03 12.21 -20.07
N LEU A 61 -18.79 12.10 -21.18
CA LEU A 61 -19.56 10.91 -21.52
C LEU A 61 -18.68 9.67 -21.79
N VAL A 62 -17.52 9.87 -22.44
CA VAL A 62 -16.60 8.78 -22.82
C VAL A 62 -15.45 8.60 -21.83
N ALA A 63 -15.47 9.26 -20.68
CA ALA A 63 -14.45 9.06 -19.65
C ALA A 63 -14.56 7.64 -19.08
N GLU A 64 -13.47 6.89 -19.17
CA GLU A 64 -13.41 5.47 -18.78
C GLU A 64 -13.21 5.30 -17.26
N ASN A 65 -12.66 6.30 -16.61
CA ASN A 65 -12.35 6.27 -15.19
C ASN A 65 -12.81 7.55 -14.50
N SER A 66 -13.23 7.41 -13.24
CA SER A 66 -13.59 8.51 -12.37
C SER A 66 -12.86 8.37 -11.03
N LEU A 67 -12.68 9.49 -10.35
CA LEU A 67 -12.17 9.57 -8.99
C LEU A 67 -13.27 10.09 -8.09
N SER A 68 -13.45 9.48 -6.93
CA SER A 68 -14.37 9.91 -5.87
C SER A 68 -13.64 10.02 -4.54
N ALA A 69 -14.25 10.71 -3.56
CA ALA A 69 -13.71 10.73 -2.20
C ALA A 69 -13.62 9.33 -1.58
N GLY A 70 -14.50 8.41 -1.99
CA GLY A 70 -14.51 7.01 -1.56
C GLY A 70 -13.30 6.19 -2.02
N ASP A 71 -12.53 6.68 -2.99
CA ASP A 71 -11.30 6.05 -3.47
C ASP A 71 -10.06 6.47 -2.65
N LEU A 72 -10.20 7.40 -1.70
CA LEU A 72 -9.07 8.02 -1.01
C LEU A 72 -8.87 7.42 0.38
N ILE A 73 -7.61 7.13 0.72
CA ILE A 73 -7.17 6.82 2.08
C ILE A 73 -6.23 7.95 2.49
N TRP A 74 -6.50 8.57 3.64
CA TRP A 74 -5.72 9.71 4.11
C TRP A 74 -4.62 9.31 5.10
N PRO A 75 -3.32 9.29 4.71
CA PRO A 75 -2.22 9.06 5.62
C PRO A 75 -1.93 10.29 6.48
N VAL A 76 -1.78 10.08 7.78
CA VAL A 76 -1.53 11.13 8.77
C VAL A 76 -0.40 10.74 9.71
N PHE A 77 0.34 11.74 10.19
CA PHE A 77 1.35 11.57 11.21
C PHE A 77 0.79 12.01 12.56
N VAL A 78 1.01 11.22 13.60
CA VAL A 78 0.61 11.54 14.98
C VAL A 78 1.83 11.62 15.88
N HIS A 79 1.80 12.54 16.87
CA HIS A 79 2.83 12.72 17.89
C HIS A 79 2.21 13.06 19.25
N ASP A 80 3.00 12.97 20.31
CA ASP A 80 2.55 13.23 21.68
C ASP A 80 2.56 14.73 22.08
N GLU A 81 3.11 15.60 21.24
CA GLU A 81 3.12 17.03 21.52
C GLU A 81 1.73 17.65 21.41
N ALA A 82 1.44 18.65 22.24
CA ALA A 82 0.11 19.29 22.30
C ALA A 82 -0.24 20.08 21.02
N LYS A 83 0.76 20.60 20.31
CA LYS A 83 0.57 21.43 19.12
C LYS A 83 0.93 20.67 17.86
N ARG A 84 0.18 20.88 16.76
CA ARG A 84 0.57 20.35 15.46
C ARG A 84 1.94 20.91 15.03
N ALA A 85 2.78 20.07 14.46
CA ALA A 85 4.09 20.45 13.95
C ALA A 85 4.16 20.24 12.43
N PRO A 86 4.64 21.21 11.64
CA PRO A 86 4.78 21.02 10.19
C PRO A 86 5.84 19.95 9.88
N VAL A 87 5.67 19.26 8.77
CA VAL A 87 6.71 18.39 8.18
C VAL A 87 7.41 19.21 7.10
N GLU A 88 8.63 19.70 7.37
CA GLU A 88 9.31 20.64 6.50
C GLU A 88 9.50 20.14 5.06
N THR A 89 9.79 18.87 4.92
CA THR A 89 9.97 18.21 3.61
C THR A 89 8.68 17.88 2.89
N MET A 90 7.51 18.14 3.53
CA MET A 90 6.18 17.89 2.98
C MET A 90 5.26 19.11 3.18
N PRO A 91 5.40 20.17 2.37
CA PRO A 91 4.60 21.40 2.52
C PRO A 91 3.10 21.13 2.61
N GLY A 92 2.46 21.61 3.70
CA GLY A 92 1.03 21.38 3.97
C GLY A 92 0.71 20.11 4.76
N ALA A 93 1.67 19.22 5.00
CA ALA A 93 1.52 18.09 5.91
C ALA A 93 2.00 18.43 7.33
N TYR A 94 1.34 17.82 8.32
CA TYR A 94 1.62 18.08 9.74
C TYR A 94 1.66 16.78 10.54
N ARG A 95 2.45 16.78 11.62
CA ARG A 95 2.27 15.85 12.73
C ARG A 95 1.17 16.41 13.63
N LEU A 96 0.18 15.61 13.96
CA LEU A 96 -1.02 16.01 14.72
C LEU A 96 -0.96 15.43 16.14
N SER A 97 -1.40 16.21 17.12
CA SER A 97 -1.74 15.63 18.42
C SER A 97 -2.99 14.76 18.31
N ILE A 98 -3.21 13.84 19.25
CA ILE A 98 -4.42 12.98 19.22
C ILE A 98 -5.73 13.79 19.15
N PRO A 99 -5.95 14.87 19.92
CA PRO A 99 -7.15 15.69 19.75
C PRO A 99 -7.27 16.31 18.35
N ALA A 100 -6.17 16.87 17.82
CA ALA A 100 -6.19 17.45 16.47
C ALA A 100 -6.41 16.40 15.37
N LEU A 101 -5.94 15.17 15.58
CA LEU A 101 -6.19 14.04 14.69
C LEU A 101 -7.67 13.69 14.65
N VAL A 102 -8.34 13.64 15.82
CA VAL A 102 -9.77 13.35 15.93
C VAL A 102 -10.60 14.40 15.19
N ASP A 103 -10.33 15.69 15.41
CA ASP A 103 -11.01 16.78 14.72
C ASP A 103 -10.84 16.68 13.20
N ALA A 104 -9.61 16.47 12.75
CA ALA A 104 -9.28 16.35 11.34
C ALA A 104 -9.89 15.09 10.68
N ALA A 105 -10.00 13.99 11.40
CA ALA A 105 -10.67 12.78 10.94
C ALA A 105 -12.18 13.00 10.76
N GLY A 106 -12.84 13.76 11.67
CA GLY A 106 -14.22 14.17 11.51
C GLY A 106 -14.45 15.00 10.26
N GLU A 107 -13.56 15.96 9.97
CA GLU A 107 -13.61 16.74 8.72
C GLU A 107 -13.43 15.85 7.47
N ALA A 108 -12.50 14.91 7.52
CA ALA A 108 -12.25 13.99 6.41
C ALA A 108 -13.45 13.07 6.15
N ALA A 109 -14.09 12.53 7.21
CA ALA A 109 -15.31 11.74 7.11
C ALA A 109 -16.45 12.55 6.48
N ALA A 110 -16.64 13.81 6.89
CA ALA A 110 -17.66 14.71 6.32
C ALA A 110 -17.42 15.04 4.83
N LEU A 111 -16.20 14.87 4.33
CA LEU A 111 -15.86 14.97 2.91
C LEU A 111 -16.06 13.65 2.15
N GLY A 112 -16.40 12.57 2.83
CA GLY A 112 -16.63 11.25 2.23
C GLY A 112 -15.36 10.39 2.09
N ILE A 113 -14.28 10.73 2.78
CA ILE A 113 -13.07 9.90 2.84
C ILE A 113 -13.36 8.73 3.80
N PRO A 114 -13.28 7.46 3.35
CA PRO A 114 -13.71 6.33 4.15
C PRO A 114 -12.67 5.85 5.18
N THR A 115 -11.38 6.15 4.96
CA THR A 115 -10.30 5.52 5.72
C THR A 115 -9.16 6.49 5.98
N ILE A 116 -8.63 6.43 7.21
CA ILE A 116 -7.43 7.14 7.64
C ILE A 116 -6.32 6.13 7.94
N ALA A 117 -5.10 6.40 7.49
CA ALA A 117 -3.91 5.60 7.80
C ALA A 117 -3.02 6.35 8.79
N VAL A 118 -2.75 5.78 9.96
CA VAL A 118 -2.08 6.48 11.07
C VAL A 118 -0.64 6.02 11.22
N PHE A 119 0.30 6.97 11.23
CA PHE A 119 1.75 6.72 11.37
C PHE A 119 2.31 7.50 12.57
N PRO A 120 3.05 6.84 13.49
CA PRO A 120 3.59 7.51 14.68
C PRO A 120 4.90 8.23 14.38
N ALA A 121 5.05 9.44 14.91
CA ALA A 121 6.33 10.06 15.16
C ALA A 121 6.72 9.73 16.62
N THR A 122 7.25 8.54 16.83
CA THR A 122 7.61 8.02 18.17
C THR A 122 8.73 8.83 18.78
N ASP A 123 8.60 9.17 20.07
CA ASP A 123 9.67 9.82 20.84
C ASP A 123 10.95 8.97 20.74
N PRO A 124 12.08 9.57 20.34
CA PRO A 124 13.36 8.86 20.29
C PRO A 124 13.75 8.15 21.59
N ALA A 125 13.32 8.65 22.76
CA ALA A 125 13.56 8.04 24.05
C ALA A 125 12.85 6.68 24.27
N LEU A 126 11.81 6.40 23.46
CA LEU A 126 11.05 5.14 23.49
C LEU A 126 11.54 4.13 22.45
N LYS A 127 12.52 4.50 21.62
CA LYS A 127 13.07 3.62 20.59
C LYS A 127 14.22 2.78 21.12
N ASP A 128 14.20 1.49 20.85
CA ASP A 128 15.29 0.56 21.16
C ASP A 128 15.68 -0.30 19.93
N SER A 129 16.64 -1.21 20.10
CA SER A 129 17.10 -2.08 19.01
C SER A 129 16.07 -3.12 18.57
N ASP A 130 15.14 -3.47 19.43
CA ASP A 130 14.15 -4.53 19.20
C ASP A 130 12.76 -3.97 18.88
N GLY A 131 12.58 -2.64 18.90
CA GLY A 131 11.31 -1.99 18.62
C GLY A 131 10.23 -2.31 19.67
N SER A 132 10.62 -2.44 20.95
CA SER A 132 9.74 -2.91 22.03
C SER A 132 8.47 -2.07 22.19
N GLU A 133 8.53 -0.78 21.88
CA GLU A 133 7.36 0.11 21.94
C GLU A 133 6.27 -0.29 20.92
N ALA A 134 6.59 -1.00 19.85
CA ALA A 134 5.63 -1.48 18.86
C ALA A 134 4.56 -2.41 19.46
N VAL A 135 4.91 -3.16 20.51
CA VAL A 135 4.04 -4.13 21.18
C VAL A 135 3.49 -3.62 22.53
N ASN A 136 3.75 -2.37 22.88
CA ASN A 136 3.16 -1.72 24.03
C ASN A 136 1.69 -1.38 23.74
N PRO A 137 0.69 -1.91 24.48
CA PRO A 137 -0.72 -1.63 24.21
C PRO A 137 -1.11 -0.15 24.42
N ASP A 138 -0.30 0.60 25.20
CA ASP A 138 -0.50 2.02 25.47
C ASP A 138 0.36 2.93 24.56
N ASN A 139 0.96 2.38 23.50
CA ASN A 139 1.76 3.18 22.57
C ASN A 139 0.93 4.24 21.87
N LEU A 140 1.60 5.21 21.26
CA LEU A 140 0.97 6.35 20.61
C LEU A 140 -0.09 5.94 19.56
N ILE A 141 0.17 4.88 18.78
CA ILE A 141 -0.79 4.40 17.76
C ILE A 141 -2.02 3.80 18.41
N CYS A 142 -1.88 2.93 19.40
CA CYS A 142 -3.02 2.31 20.09
C CYS A 142 -3.92 3.37 20.75
N ARG A 143 -3.32 4.39 21.39
CA ARG A 143 -4.07 5.53 21.96
C ARG A 143 -4.79 6.36 20.88
N ALA A 144 -4.12 6.62 19.75
CA ALA A 144 -4.71 7.37 18.64
C ALA A 144 -5.87 6.59 17.99
N VAL A 145 -5.72 5.29 17.74
CA VAL A 145 -6.78 4.41 17.22
C VAL A 145 -8.00 4.40 18.14
N SER A 146 -7.80 4.17 19.45
CA SER A 146 -8.89 4.16 20.43
C SER A 146 -9.64 5.48 20.48
N ALA A 147 -8.92 6.62 20.38
CA ALA A 147 -9.53 7.93 20.33
C ALA A 147 -10.35 8.15 19.04
N LEU A 148 -9.82 7.74 17.90
CA LEU A 148 -10.51 7.81 16.60
C LEU A 148 -11.78 6.97 16.59
N LYS A 149 -11.70 5.70 17.00
CA LYS A 149 -12.85 4.78 17.01
C LYS A 149 -13.96 5.24 17.97
N LYS A 150 -13.59 5.91 19.06
CA LYS A 150 -14.56 6.50 20.00
C LYS A 150 -15.27 7.73 19.42
N ALA A 151 -14.55 8.59 18.69
CA ALA A 151 -15.04 9.88 18.23
C ALA A 151 -15.67 9.84 16.83
N VAL A 152 -15.11 9.03 15.92
CA VAL A 152 -15.50 8.92 14.51
C VAL A 152 -15.62 7.43 14.14
N PRO A 153 -16.59 6.69 14.73
CA PRO A 153 -16.69 5.23 14.61
C PRO A 153 -16.90 4.73 13.17
N GLU A 154 -17.46 5.56 12.29
CA GLU A 154 -17.69 5.26 10.88
C GLU A 154 -16.41 5.32 10.03
N MET A 155 -15.36 6.00 10.49
CA MET A 155 -14.08 6.08 9.80
C MET A 155 -13.31 4.77 9.96
N GLY A 156 -12.93 4.14 8.86
CA GLY A 156 -12.00 3.01 8.87
C GLY A 156 -10.60 3.47 9.29
N VAL A 157 -9.98 2.76 10.22
CA VAL A 157 -8.62 3.05 10.67
C VAL A 157 -7.66 1.96 10.19
N LEU A 158 -6.64 2.38 9.43
CA LEU A 158 -5.55 1.53 8.94
C LEU A 158 -4.30 1.79 9.78
N CYS A 159 -3.72 0.73 10.33
CA CYS A 159 -2.46 0.78 11.05
C CYS A 159 -1.36 0.06 10.29
N ASP A 160 -0.24 0.73 10.15
CA ASP A 160 0.99 0.16 9.61
C ASP A 160 1.60 -0.85 10.60
N VAL A 161 2.04 -1.99 10.11
CA VAL A 161 2.76 -3.00 10.89
C VAL A 161 4.18 -3.11 10.34
N ALA A 162 5.10 -2.48 11.04
CA ALA A 162 6.54 -2.45 10.78
C ALA A 162 7.24 -1.87 12.01
N LEU A 163 8.54 -2.11 12.17
CA LEU A 163 9.27 -1.69 13.36
C LEU A 163 10.06 -0.38 13.20
N ASP A 164 10.19 0.17 11.98
CA ASP A 164 11.01 1.36 11.74
C ASP A 164 10.60 2.64 12.52
N PRO A 165 9.33 2.85 12.92
CA PRO A 165 9.00 3.95 13.81
C PRO A 165 9.47 3.73 15.26
N PHE A 166 9.80 2.49 15.64
CA PHE A 166 10.07 2.07 17.01
C PHE A 166 11.51 1.61 17.23
N THR A 167 12.25 1.30 16.16
CA THR A 167 13.65 0.89 16.25
C THR A 167 14.61 2.07 16.29
N SER A 168 15.66 1.96 17.13
CA SER A 168 16.72 2.97 17.23
C SER A 168 17.61 3.06 15.98
N HIS A 169 17.61 2.03 15.14
CA HIS A 169 18.37 1.94 13.87
C HIS A 169 17.52 2.20 12.62
N GLY A 170 16.20 2.38 12.73
CA GLY A 170 15.31 2.77 11.64
C GLY A 170 15.00 1.70 10.57
N HIS A 171 15.39 0.44 10.79
CA HIS A 171 14.96 -0.67 9.94
C HIS A 171 13.56 -1.18 10.32
N ASP A 172 12.86 -1.79 9.36
CA ASP A 172 11.50 -2.31 9.54
C ASP A 172 11.44 -3.60 10.38
N GLY A 173 12.60 -4.20 10.72
CA GLY A 173 12.73 -5.39 11.55
C GLY A 173 13.95 -5.33 12.45
N VAL A 174 14.14 -6.34 13.31
CA VAL A 174 15.27 -6.44 14.24
C VAL A 174 16.56 -6.85 13.54
N ILE A 175 17.69 -6.29 13.98
CA ILE A 175 19.00 -6.59 13.40
C ILE A 175 19.69 -7.66 14.25
N ARG A 176 20.19 -8.72 13.59
CA ARG A 176 21.08 -9.72 14.16
C ARG A 176 22.27 -9.92 13.21
N ASP A 177 23.46 -9.89 13.72
CA ASP A 177 24.71 -10.05 12.94
C ASP A 177 24.82 -9.12 11.72
N GLY A 178 24.29 -7.88 11.83
CA GLY A 178 24.31 -6.87 10.76
C GLY A 178 23.25 -7.08 9.67
N TYR A 179 22.32 -8.00 9.85
CA TYR A 179 21.24 -8.30 8.90
C TYR A 179 19.86 -8.24 9.60
N VAL A 180 18.81 -7.88 8.88
CA VAL A 180 17.45 -7.89 9.42
C VAL A 180 16.96 -9.33 9.51
N ALA A 181 16.74 -9.81 10.74
CA ALA A 181 16.31 -11.17 11.02
C ALA A 181 14.81 -11.34 10.70
N ASN A 182 14.49 -12.18 9.72
CA ASN A 182 13.13 -12.39 9.23
C ASN A 182 12.20 -12.94 10.32
N ASP A 183 12.49 -14.14 10.82
CA ASP A 183 11.57 -14.90 11.68
C ASP A 183 11.35 -14.23 13.04
N GLU A 184 12.42 -13.65 13.64
CA GLU A 184 12.30 -12.90 14.87
C GLU A 184 11.46 -11.64 14.69
N THR A 185 11.62 -10.95 13.55
CA THR A 185 10.81 -9.79 13.21
C THR A 185 9.35 -10.18 13.06
N VAL A 186 9.03 -11.23 12.31
CA VAL A 186 7.65 -11.72 12.10
C VAL A 186 6.97 -12.04 13.44
N ALA A 187 7.69 -12.62 14.41
CA ALA A 187 7.14 -12.89 15.74
C ALA A 187 6.77 -11.61 16.53
N ILE A 188 7.47 -10.49 16.29
CA ILE A 188 7.14 -9.19 16.90
C ILE A 188 5.96 -8.55 16.16
N LEU A 189 5.93 -8.62 14.82
CA LEU A 189 4.85 -8.07 14.00
C LEU A 189 3.49 -8.70 14.29
N GLN A 190 3.44 -10.01 14.61
CA GLN A 190 2.22 -10.67 15.09
C GLN A 190 1.67 -9.99 16.34
N ARG A 191 2.53 -9.72 17.33
CA ARG A 191 2.12 -9.06 18.58
C ARG A 191 1.72 -7.60 18.35
N GLN A 192 2.45 -6.89 17.49
CA GLN A 192 2.09 -5.53 17.07
C GLN A 192 0.70 -5.49 16.44
N ALA A 193 0.38 -6.41 15.54
CA ALA A 193 -0.93 -6.50 14.92
C ALA A 193 -2.06 -6.75 15.94
N ILE A 194 -1.82 -7.60 16.95
CA ILE A 194 -2.77 -7.89 18.02
C ILE A 194 -3.06 -6.63 18.85
N VAL A 195 -2.06 -5.93 19.36
CA VAL A 195 -2.29 -4.74 20.20
C VAL A 195 -2.97 -3.61 19.42
N GLN A 196 -2.71 -3.48 18.13
CA GLN A 196 -3.41 -2.53 17.26
C GLN A 196 -4.87 -2.95 17.03
N ALA A 197 -5.15 -4.25 16.86
CA ALA A 197 -6.51 -4.77 16.75
C ALA A 197 -7.30 -4.60 18.06
N GLU A 198 -6.69 -4.85 19.20
CA GLU A 198 -7.26 -4.59 20.54
C GLU A 198 -7.63 -3.11 20.74
N ALA A 199 -6.82 -2.18 20.20
CA ALA A 199 -7.10 -0.75 20.21
C ALA A 199 -8.28 -0.36 19.29
N GLY A 200 -8.74 -1.26 18.41
CA GLY A 200 -9.88 -1.06 17.51
C GLY A 200 -9.52 -0.77 16.05
N CYS A 201 -8.30 -1.11 15.61
CA CYS A 201 -7.88 -0.98 14.22
C CYS A 201 -8.77 -1.85 13.31
N ASP A 202 -9.19 -1.31 12.16
CA ASP A 202 -10.05 -2.01 11.19
C ASP A 202 -9.24 -2.74 10.10
N ILE A 203 -8.05 -2.22 9.80
CA ILE A 203 -7.17 -2.72 8.74
C ILE A 203 -5.72 -2.76 9.23
N ILE A 204 -5.16 -3.94 9.34
CA ILE A 204 -3.74 -4.17 9.60
C ILE A 204 -2.98 -4.17 8.26
N ALA A 205 -1.91 -3.39 8.17
CA ALA A 205 -1.19 -3.19 6.92
C ALA A 205 0.31 -3.48 7.07
N PRO A 206 0.74 -4.75 6.95
CA PRO A 206 2.15 -5.12 7.04
C PRO A 206 2.98 -4.46 5.94
N SER A 207 3.96 -3.64 6.33
CA SER A 207 4.81 -2.89 5.40
C SER A 207 6.30 -3.20 5.53
N ASP A 208 6.64 -4.17 6.32
CA ASP A 208 7.98 -4.57 6.69
C ASP A 208 8.73 -5.37 5.61
N MET A 209 8.02 -6.07 4.73
CA MET A 209 8.52 -6.94 3.66
C MET A 209 9.26 -8.20 4.13
N MET A 210 8.95 -8.72 5.33
CA MET A 210 9.48 -10.01 5.78
C MET A 210 8.72 -11.17 5.11
N ASP A 211 9.41 -12.25 4.81
CA ASP A 211 8.81 -13.45 4.22
C ASP A 211 7.81 -14.10 5.19
N GLY A 212 6.60 -14.46 4.71
CA GLY A 212 5.59 -15.16 5.48
C GLY A 212 4.83 -14.32 6.52
N ARG A 213 5.07 -13.00 6.56
CA ARG A 213 4.49 -12.09 7.56
C ARG A 213 2.97 -12.00 7.49
N VAL A 214 2.39 -12.00 6.28
CA VAL A 214 0.94 -11.89 6.11
C VAL A 214 0.23 -13.10 6.71
N GLY A 215 0.72 -14.30 6.41
CA GLY A 215 0.16 -15.55 6.95
C GLY A 215 0.34 -15.67 8.46
N ALA A 216 1.46 -15.20 8.99
CA ALA A 216 1.70 -15.19 10.42
C ALA A 216 0.76 -14.23 11.15
N VAL A 217 0.61 -12.99 10.65
CA VAL A 217 -0.31 -11.98 11.19
C VAL A 217 -1.76 -12.44 11.09
N ARG A 218 -2.18 -13.02 9.94
CA ARG A 218 -3.55 -13.53 9.79
C ARG A 218 -3.89 -14.59 10.83
N ARG A 219 -3.02 -15.59 10.99
CA ARG A 219 -3.23 -16.63 12.02
C ARG A 219 -3.30 -16.04 13.42
N ALA A 220 -2.39 -15.14 13.77
CA ALA A 220 -2.37 -14.52 15.09
C ALA A 220 -3.66 -13.73 15.39
N LEU A 221 -4.17 -12.97 14.41
CA LEU A 221 -5.43 -12.25 14.54
C LEU A 221 -6.62 -13.20 14.70
N ASP A 222 -6.70 -14.28 13.91
CA ASP A 222 -7.79 -15.26 13.98
C ASP A 222 -7.77 -16.01 15.32
N GLU A 223 -6.61 -16.44 15.80
CA GLU A 223 -6.42 -17.12 17.09
C GLU A 223 -6.80 -16.21 18.28
N ALA A 224 -6.57 -14.90 18.15
CA ALA A 224 -6.96 -13.89 19.14
C ALA A 224 -8.43 -13.45 19.01
N GLY A 225 -9.21 -13.97 18.04
CA GLY A 225 -10.61 -13.64 17.84
C GLY A 225 -10.88 -12.37 17.02
N PHE A 226 -9.87 -11.85 16.32
CA PHE A 226 -9.97 -10.68 15.43
C PHE A 226 -10.20 -11.07 13.96
N ASP A 227 -11.08 -12.03 13.71
CA ASP A 227 -11.42 -12.57 12.38
C ASP A 227 -12.01 -11.54 11.41
N ARG A 228 -12.49 -10.39 11.94
CA ARG A 228 -13.05 -9.29 11.14
C ARG A 228 -12.05 -8.20 10.78
N VAL A 229 -10.86 -8.21 11.36
CA VAL A 229 -9.80 -7.27 11.01
C VAL A 229 -9.21 -7.65 9.67
N ARG A 230 -9.21 -6.72 8.72
CA ARG A 230 -8.71 -6.93 7.36
C ARG A 230 -7.20 -6.80 7.31
N ILE A 231 -6.59 -7.44 6.34
CA ILE A 231 -5.17 -7.26 6.03
C ILE A 231 -5.03 -6.59 4.66
N MET A 232 -4.46 -5.37 4.64
CA MET A 232 -4.00 -4.70 3.43
C MET A 232 -2.48 -4.80 3.37
N SER A 233 -1.96 -5.80 2.66
CA SER A 233 -0.52 -5.96 2.56
C SER A 233 0.13 -4.92 1.66
N TYR A 234 1.25 -4.34 2.11
CA TYR A 234 2.20 -3.64 1.23
C TYR A 234 2.96 -4.69 0.40
N ALA A 235 2.23 -5.36 -0.46
CA ALA A 235 2.65 -6.57 -1.14
C ALA A 235 3.74 -6.34 -2.21
N ALA A 236 3.89 -5.11 -2.70
CA ALA A 236 4.98 -4.70 -3.58
C ALA A 236 5.54 -3.35 -3.11
N LYS A 237 6.47 -3.41 -2.15
CA LYS A 237 7.16 -2.23 -1.61
C LYS A 237 8.61 -2.20 -2.08
N TYR A 238 8.98 -1.18 -2.82
CA TYR A 238 10.28 -1.02 -3.44
C TYR A 238 11.26 -0.21 -2.58
N ALA A 239 12.55 -0.50 -2.67
CA ALA A 239 13.62 0.29 -2.05
C ALA A 239 13.79 1.61 -2.80
N SER A 240 12.93 2.60 -2.48
CA SER A 240 12.75 3.81 -3.27
C SER A 240 13.34 5.06 -2.60
N CYS A 241 13.92 5.94 -3.41
CA CYS A 241 14.35 7.28 -2.98
C CYS A 241 13.16 8.20 -2.65
N PHE A 242 11.94 7.89 -3.15
CA PHE A 242 10.74 8.67 -2.89
C PHE A 242 10.22 8.57 -1.45
N PHE A 243 10.85 7.79 -0.56
CA PHE A 243 10.48 7.70 0.85
C PHE A 243 11.18 8.73 1.75
N ALA A 244 12.12 9.51 1.24
CA ALA A 244 12.91 10.43 2.06
C ALA A 244 12.06 11.39 2.92
N PRO A 245 11.02 12.09 2.41
CA PRO A 245 10.20 12.96 3.23
C PRO A 245 9.38 12.23 4.30
N PHE A 246 8.96 10.99 4.07
CA PHE A 246 8.27 10.17 5.07
C PHE A 246 9.20 9.85 6.25
N ARG A 247 10.47 9.50 5.97
CA ARG A 247 11.45 9.21 7.03
C ARG A 247 11.69 10.42 7.94
N ASP A 248 11.68 11.63 7.36
CA ASP A 248 11.70 12.88 8.14
C ASP A 248 10.45 13.00 9.02
N ALA A 249 9.27 12.76 8.45
CA ALA A 249 7.99 12.90 9.15
C ALA A 249 7.86 12.00 10.39
N ILE A 250 8.35 10.74 10.34
CA ILE A 250 8.31 9.80 11.47
C ILE A 250 9.60 9.81 12.30
N GLY A 251 10.58 10.65 11.97
CA GLY A 251 11.85 10.76 12.70
C GLY A 251 12.76 9.53 12.57
N SER A 252 12.67 8.77 11.47
CA SER A 252 13.53 7.60 11.21
C SER A 252 14.75 7.91 10.33
N ALA A 253 14.79 9.09 9.69
CA ALA A 253 15.88 9.48 8.79
C ALA A 253 17.24 9.52 9.50
N SER A 254 17.29 10.08 10.71
CA SER A 254 18.52 10.15 11.52
C SER A 254 18.96 8.79 12.04
N SER A 255 18.02 7.88 12.31
CA SER A 255 18.28 6.53 12.81
C SER A 255 18.86 5.61 11.74
N LEU A 256 18.36 5.66 10.52
CA LEU A 256 18.84 4.83 9.42
C LEU A 256 20.23 5.23 8.92
N GLY A 257 20.61 6.52 9.05
CA GLY A 257 21.91 7.04 8.63
C GLY A 257 22.22 6.74 7.15
N SER A 258 23.37 6.09 6.89
CA SER A 258 23.79 5.66 5.54
C SER A 258 23.31 4.25 5.16
N ALA A 259 22.66 3.51 6.08
CA ALA A 259 22.11 2.19 5.80
C ALA A 259 20.93 2.27 4.81
N ASP A 260 20.67 1.18 4.11
CA ASP A 260 19.54 1.09 3.19
C ASP A 260 18.65 -0.14 3.49
N LYS A 261 17.50 -0.21 2.86
CA LYS A 261 16.50 -1.27 3.08
C LYS A 261 16.46 -2.31 1.94
N ARG A 262 17.48 -2.35 1.08
CA ARG A 262 17.52 -3.21 -0.12
C ARG A 262 17.61 -4.70 0.17
N THR A 263 17.96 -5.07 1.40
CA THR A 263 18.03 -6.48 1.82
C THR A 263 16.65 -7.12 2.02
N TYR A 264 15.58 -6.30 2.06
CA TYR A 264 14.20 -6.78 2.22
C TYR A 264 13.16 -6.00 1.41
N GLN A 265 13.42 -4.77 0.97
CA GLN A 265 12.56 -4.07 0.02
C GLN A 265 12.99 -4.39 -1.40
N MET A 266 12.03 -4.49 -2.31
CA MET A 266 12.23 -4.91 -3.70
C MET A 266 13.12 -3.95 -4.49
N ASP A 267 13.89 -4.49 -5.44
CA ASP A 267 14.68 -3.68 -6.36
C ASP A 267 13.75 -2.93 -7.34
N PRO A 268 13.92 -1.61 -7.52
CA PRO A 268 13.15 -0.83 -8.50
C PRO A 268 13.22 -1.35 -9.95
N ALA A 269 14.22 -2.16 -10.29
CA ALA A 269 14.34 -2.76 -11.61
C ALA A 269 13.40 -3.97 -11.84
N ASN A 270 12.76 -4.51 -10.77
CA ASN A 270 12.06 -5.78 -10.83
C ASN A 270 10.54 -5.58 -10.85
N GLY A 271 9.89 -5.91 -11.97
CA GLY A 271 8.43 -5.91 -12.07
C GLY A 271 7.81 -7.31 -11.95
N ASP A 272 8.52 -8.38 -12.35
CA ASP A 272 8.01 -9.76 -12.26
C ASP A 272 8.05 -10.31 -10.83
N GLU A 273 9.00 -9.86 -10.03
CA GLU A 273 9.09 -10.16 -8.60
C GLU A 273 7.83 -9.72 -7.86
N ALA A 274 7.32 -8.52 -8.15
CA ALA A 274 6.07 -8.01 -7.56
C ALA A 274 4.88 -8.96 -7.74
N ILE A 275 4.77 -9.60 -8.90
CA ILE A 275 3.67 -10.54 -9.15
C ILE A 275 3.81 -11.80 -8.27
N ARG A 276 5.04 -12.25 -8.01
CA ARG A 276 5.28 -13.40 -7.13
C ARG A 276 5.04 -13.07 -5.66
N GLU A 277 5.54 -11.92 -5.20
CA GLU A 277 5.31 -11.41 -3.83
C GLU A 277 3.82 -11.27 -3.53
N ILE A 278 3.09 -10.63 -4.43
CA ILE A 278 1.64 -10.44 -4.26
C ILE A 278 0.89 -11.77 -4.27
N ALA A 279 1.31 -12.73 -5.12
CA ALA A 279 0.70 -14.06 -5.13
C ALA A 279 0.89 -14.79 -3.79
N LEU A 280 2.05 -14.64 -3.15
CA LEU A 280 2.32 -15.21 -1.82
C LEU A 280 1.46 -14.53 -0.76
N ASP A 281 1.42 -13.20 -0.71
CA ASP A 281 0.61 -12.45 0.26
C ASP A 281 -0.89 -12.78 0.15
N ILE A 282 -1.41 -12.95 -1.08
CA ILE A 282 -2.80 -13.40 -1.32
C ILE A 282 -3.01 -14.82 -0.78
N ALA A 283 -2.10 -15.74 -1.06
CA ALA A 283 -2.18 -17.12 -0.57
C ALA A 283 -2.07 -17.21 0.95
N GLU A 284 -1.39 -16.26 1.57
CA GLU A 284 -1.24 -16.11 3.01
C GLU A 284 -2.44 -15.45 3.69
N GLY A 285 -3.40 -14.91 2.94
CA GLY A 285 -4.66 -14.39 3.47
C GLY A 285 -4.78 -12.86 3.46
N ALA A 286 -4.06 -12.15 2.59
CA ALA A 286 -4.31 -10.72 2.37
C ALA A 286 -5.69 -10.50 1.74
N ASP A 287 -6.49 -9.60 2.33
CA ASP A 287 -7.80 -9.17 1.79
C ASP A 287 -7.64 -8.14 0.68
N MET A 288 -6.59 -7.34 0.77
CA MET A 288 -6.26 -6.23 -0.12
C MET A 288 -4.75 -6.18 -0.33
N VAL A 289 -4.32 -5.71 -1.49
CA VAL A 289 -2.90 -5.57 -1.83
C VAL A 289 -2.54 -4.15 -2.25
N MET A 290 -1.34 -3.71 -1.94
CA MET A 290 -0.88 -2.35 -2.20
C MET A 290 0.49 -2.34 -2.88
N VAL A 291 0.64 -1.44 -3.87
CA VAL A 291 1.91 -1.11 -4.53
C VAL A 291 2.45 0.20 -3.97
N LYS A 292 3.70 0.22 -3.52
CA LYS A 292 4.39 1.38 -2.94
C LYS A 292 5.84 1.48 -3.43
N PRO A 293 6.26 2.61 -4.04
CA PRO A 293 5.50 3.81 -4.40
C PRO A 293 4.44 3.58 -5.48
N GLY A 294 3.64 4.60 -5.77
CA GLY A 294 2.53 4.52 -6.69
C GLY A 294 2.84 5.01 -8.12
N LEU A 295 3.02 6.32 -8.35
CA LEU A 295 3.15 6.90 -9.71
C LEU A 295 4.30 6.29 -10.53
N PRO A 296 5.51 6.05 -9.98
CA PRO A 296 6.59 5.42 -10.72
C PRO A 296 6.33 3.94 -11.08
N TYR A 297 5.30 3.31 -10.49
CA TYR A 297 4.99 1.88 -10.60
C TYR A 297 3.55 1.61 -11.08
N LEU A 298 2.98 2.51 -11.89
CA LEU A 298 1.63 2.33 -12.48
C LEU A 298 1.54 1.09 -13.37
N ASP A 299 2.64 0.70 -14.00
CA ASP A 299 2.77 -0.54 -14.75
C ASP A 299 2.60 -1.76 -13.86
N VAL A 300 3.20 -1.75 -12.66
CA VAL A 300 3.03 -2.80 -11.64
C VAL A 300 1.59 -2.83 -11.13
N VAL A 301 1.00 -1.67 -10.80
CA VAL A 301 -0.41 -1.56 -10.40
C VAL A 301 -1.33 -2.21 -11.46
N ARG A 302 -1.10 -1.89 -12.74
CA ARG A 302 -1.89 -2.46 -13.85
C ARG A 302 -1.73 -3.96 -13.95
N ARG A 303 -0.50 -4.46 -13.90
CA ARG A 303 -0.18 -5.90 -13.97
C ARG A 303 -0.81 -6.68 -12.82
N VAL A 304 -0.75 -6.15 -11.61
CA VAL A 304 -1.36 -6.74 -10.40
C VAL A 304 -2.87 -6.83 -10.57
N LYS A 305 -3.53 -5.74 -10.97
CA LYS A 305 -4.98 -5.73 -11.18
C LYS A 305 -5.41 -6.72 -12.25
N ASP A 306 -4.68 -6.81 -13.34
CA ASP A 306 -5.00 -7.74 -14.44
C ASP A 306 -4.78 -9.21 -14.02
N ALA A 307 -3.71 -9.49 -13.25
CA ALA A 307 -3.37 -10.85 -12.85
C ALA A 307 -4.31 -11.40 -11.76
N PHE A 308 -4.62 -10.62 -10.73
CA PHE A 308 -5.30 -11.13 -9.54
C PHE A 308 -6.73 -10.66 -9.37
N ARG A 309 -7.12 -9.53 -9.96
CA ARG A 309 -8.45 -8.92 -9.82
C ARG A 309 -8.88 -8.69 -8.37
N MET A 310 -7.93 -8.67 -7.46
CA MET A 310 -8.12 -8.33 -6.05
C MET A 310 -8.34 -6.83 -5.87
N PRO A 311 -8.89 -6.39 -4.72
CA PRO A 311 -8.81 -4.99 -4.32
C PRO A 311 -7.35 -4.55 -4.29
N THR A 312 -6.99 -3.64 -5.20
CA THR A 312 -5.61 -3.19 -5.45
C THR A 312 -5.48 -1.72 -5.13
N PHE A 313 -4.58 -1.39 -4.24
CA PHE A 313 -4.31 -0.02 -3.79
C PHE A 313 -2.93 0.44 -4.25
N ALA A 314 -2.75 1.74 -4.29
CA ALA A 314 -1.45 2.36 -4.55
C ALA A 314 -1.17 3.45 -3.52
N TYR A 315 0.08 3.62 -3.13
CA TYR A 315 0.49 4.71 -2.25
C TYR A 315 1.20 5.80 -3.04
N GLN A 316 0.54 6.93 -3.23
CA GLN A 316 1.20 8.17 -3.66
C GLN A 316 2.05 8.68 -2.50
N VAL A 317 3.33 8.29 -2.48
CA VAL A 317 4.20 8.48 -1.33
C VAL A 317 4.66 9.93 -1.15
N SER A 318 5.31 10.18 -0.04
CA SER A 318 5.75 11.51 0.38
C SER A 318 6.61 12.24 -0.66
N GLY A 319 7.53 11.54 -1.35
CA GLY A 319 8.35 12.13 -2.41
C GLY A 319 7.53 12.53 -3.64
N GLU A 320 6.54 11.73 -4.01
CA GLU A 320 5.62 12.07 -5.12
C GLU A 320 4.78 13.31 -4.77
N TYR A 321 4.25 13.35 -3.54
CA TYR A 321 3.56 14.52 -3.01
C TYR A 321 4.45 15.78 -3.02
N SER A 322 5.65 15.68 -2.46
CA SER A 322 6.58 16.79 -2.35
C SER A 322 7.07 17.31 -3.72
N MET A 323 7.27 16.42 -4.71
CA MET A 323 7.60 16.84 -6.08
C MET A 323 6.51 17.70 -6.71
N ILE A 324 5.25 17.31 -6.56
CA ILE A 324 4.11 18.07 -7.10
C ILE A 324 4.02 19.42 -6.38
N ARG A 325 4.13 19.44 -5.04
CA ARG A 325 4.13 20.69 -4.24
C ARG A 325 5.25 21.63 -4.64
N ALA A 326 6.48 21.14 -4.69
CA ALA A 326 7.63 21.98 -5.03
C ALA A 326 7.55 22.58 -6.44
N ALA A 327 7.04 21.84 -7.41
CA ALA A 327 6.84 22.34 -8.77
C ALA A 327 5.69 23.36 -8.83
N ALA A 328 4.62 23.15 -8.06
CA ALA A 328 3.49 24.07 -7.95
C ALA A 328 3.87 25.38 -7.28
N GLU A 329 4.61 25.34 -6.17
CA GLU A 329 5.11 26.54 -5.46
C GLU A 329 6.00 27.42 -6.34
N ARG A 330 6.73 26.81 -7.28
CA ARG A 330 7.55 27.53 -8.26
C ARG A 330 6.76 28.03 -9.48
N GLY A 331 5.46 27.73 -9.54
CA GLY A 331 4.62 28.11 -10.69
C GLY A 331 4.91 27.33 -11.97
N TRP A 332 5.65 26.22 -11.89
CA TRP A 332 5.96 25.38 -13.05
C TRP A 332 4.82 24.44 -13.45
N LEU A 333 3.98 24.09 -12.47
CA LEU A 333 2.77 23.29 -12.65
C LEU A 333 1.59 23.98 -11.97
N ASP A 334 0.40 23.80 -12.54
CA ASP A 334 -0.86 24.03 -11.84
C ASP A 334 -1.03 22.90 -10.80
N GLY A 335 -0.87 23.22 -9.54
CA GLY A 335 -0.82 22.24 -8.45
C GLY A 335 -2.12 21.47 -8.28
N GLU A 336 -3.27 22.14 -8.42
CA GLU A 336 -4.59 21.48 -8.32
C GLU A 336 -4.80 20.50 -9.47
N ARG A 337 -4.50 20.92 -10.69
CA ARG A 337 -4.63 20.04 -11.87
C ARG A 337 -3.65 18.87 -11.81
N ALA A 338 -2.40 19.11 -11.41
CA ALA A 338 -1.40 18.06 -11.29
C ALA A 338 -1.78 17.03 -10.21
N MET A 339 -2.31 17.49 -9.07
CA MET A 339 -2.87 16.63 -8.03
C MET A 339 -3.99 15.74 -8.59
N MET A 340 -5.01 16.33 -9.18
CA MET A 340 -6.18 15.58 -9.69
C MET A 340 -5.82 14.63 -10.83
N GLU A 341 -4.94 15.05 -11.75
CA GLU A 341 -4.48 14.21 -12.84
C GLU A 341 -3.67 13.01 -12.32
N SER A 342 -2.77 13.24 -11.36
CA SER A 342 -1.97 12.16 -10.75
C SER A 342 -2.86 11.11 -10.08
N LEU A 343 -3.89 11.52 -9.35
CA LEU A 343 -4.85 10.61 -8.71
C LEU A 343 -5.68 9.83 -9.75
N LEU A 344 -6.09 10.48 -10.84
CA LEU A 344 -6.79 9.81 -11.93
C LEU A 344 -5.89 8.80 -12.67
N CYS A 345 -4.57 9.02 -12.71
CA CYS A 345 -3.62 8.05 -13.27
C CYS A 345 -3.65 6.70 -12.54
N PHE A 346 -3.80 6.70 -11.21
CA PHE A 346 -3.96 5.48 -10.42
C PHE A 346 -5.23 4.73 -10.78
N LYS A 347 -6.36 5.44 -10.91
CA LYS A 347 -7.64 4.84 -11.33
C LYS A 347 -7.52 4.22 -12.72
N ARG A 348 -6.89 4.92 -13.67
CA ARG A 348 -6.65 4.42 -15.02
C ARG A 348 -5.73 3.18 -15.03
N ALA A 349 -4.76 3.12 -14.12
CA ALA A 349 -3.93 1.93 -13.93
C ALA A 349 -4.68 0.75 -13.29
N GLY A 350 -5.89 0.98 -12.74
CA GLY A 350 -6.73 -0.06 -12.16
C GLY A 350 -6.70 -0.11 -10.63
N ALA A 351 -6.14 0.89 -9.96
CA ALA A 351 -6.24 0.98 -8.51
C ALA A 351 -7.69 1.20 -8.06
N ASP A 352 -8.13 0.43 -7.07
CA ASP A 352 -9.45 0.60 -6.44
C ASP A 352 -9.43 1.81 -5.51
N GLY A 353 -8.31 2.06 -4.83
CA GLY A 353 -8.12 3.24 -3.99
C GLY A 353 -6.66 3.69 -3.92
N VAL A 354 -6.45 4.88 -3.38
CA VAL A 354 -5.14 5.54 -3.31
C VAL A 354 -4.90 6.10 -1.91
N LEU A 355 -3.78 5.69 -1.30
CA LEU A 355 -3.24 6.41 -0.13
C LEU A 355 -2.54 7.66 -0.65
N THR A 356 -2.96 8.83 -0.19
CA THR A 356 -2.38 10.09 -0.63
C THR A 356 -2.49 11.18 0.42
N TYR A 357 -1.44 11.96 0.58
CA TYR A 357 -1.44 13.15 1.43
C TYR A 357 -2.32 14.28 0.87
N PHE A 358 -2.70 14.18 -0.41
CA PHE A 358 -3.68 15.08 -1.03
C PHE A 358 -5.14 14.73 -0.71
N ALA A 359 -5.44 13.68 0.04
CA ALA A 359 -6.79 13.14 0.18
C ALA A 359 -7.85 14.20 0.54
N VAL A 360 -7.60 15.00 1.58
CA VAL A 360 -8.54 16.05 2.03
C VAL A 360 -8.73 17.14 0.98
N GLU A 361 -7.64 17.57 0.34
CA GLU A 361 -7.68 18.62 -0.69
C GLU A 361 -8.40 18.12 -1.95
N ALA A 362 -8.09 16.90 -2.39
CA ALA A 362 -8.76 16.27 -3.51
C ALA A 362 -10.26 16.06 -3.24
N ALA A 363 -10.63 15.60 -2.03
CA ALA A 363 -12.03 15.43 -1.66
C ALA A 363 -12.80 16.76 -1.63
N LYS A 364 -12.19 17.85 -1.14
CA LYS A 364 -12.77 19.20 -1.22
C LYS A 364 -13.03 19.62 -2.67
N ARG A 365 -12.05 19.36 -3.54
CA ARG A 365 -12.17 19.69 -4.97
C ARG A 365 -13.26 18.87 -5.67
N LEU A 366 -13.37 17.57 -5.35
CA LEU A 366 -14.41 16.69 -5.89
C LEU A 366 -15.82 17.09 -5.45
N LYS A 367 -15.95 17.66 -4.24
CA LYS A 367 -17.23 18.13 -3.71
C LYS A 367 -17.70 19.45 -4.34
N SER A 368 -16.78 20.27 -4.83
CA SER A 368 -17.04 21.60 -5.40
C SER A 368 -17.24 21.60 -6.92
N GLY A 369 -16.96 20.51 -7.63
CA GLY A 369 -17.05 20.39 -9.11
C GLY A 369 -17.89 19.30 -9.58
#